data_320348bf9e200c395b00bbd1f3c4ca23
#
_entry.id   320348bf9e200c395b00bbd1f3c4ca23
#
_cell.length_a   1.000
_cell.length_b   1.000
_cell.length_c   1.000
_cell.angle_alpha   90.00
_cell.angle_beta   90.00
_cell.angle_gamma   90.00
#
_symmetry.space_group_name_H-M   'P 1'
#
loop_
_entity.id
_entity.type
_entity.pdbx_description
1 polymer ?
#
loop_
_entity_poly.entity_id
_entity_poly.type
_entity_poly.pdbx_seq_one_letter_code
_entity_poly.pdbx_strand_id
1 'polypeptide(L)'
;MIQSSVSFITVLTFPLTPIIVVIILFTIIKALKMYSLSTHLKELLRTWDVLNKPEIFSPQKRENKIIISYYKEFLIMKYSTKLSDTVHVMVLIAINQEKSLSSASIAESVHTNPGFVRQLMLKLKKAGLMTSVAGHARPSLSKPADHITLLDIYKAVEGDKPLLHLDTHTNPDCGVGINIQLSLQGFYNEIQKTAEEKMNTITLQDIINTYYQRTSMQNDL
;
A
#
# COMPACT_ATOMS: atom_id res chain seq x y z
N MET A 1 37.06 62.42 7.15
CA MET A 1 37.39 61.98 8.51
C MET A 1 36.16 61.43 9.12
N ILE A 2 35.98 60.15 9.10
CA ILE A 2 35.29 59.27 10.07
C ILE A 2 35.43 57.83 9.53
N GLN A 3 36.28 57.12 10.20
CA GLN A 3 36.60 55.72 9.99
C GLN A 3 35.58 54.93 10.75
N SER A 4 34.77 54.12 10.07
CA SER A 4 33.88 53.18 10.73
C SER A 4 34.41 51.78 10.56
N SER A 5 34.80 51.23 11.67
CA SER A 5 35.30 49.89 11.88
C SER A 5 34.30 48.83 11.44
N VAL A 6 34.65 48.01 10.48
CA VAL A 6 33.94 46.80 10.15
C VAL A 6 34.48 45.68 11.06
N SER A 7 33.73 45.35 12.08
CA SER A 7 34.01 44.20 12.94
C SER A 7 33.80 42.90 12.16
N PHE A 8 34.87 42.16 11.98
CA PHE A 8 34.84 40.77 11.51
C PHE A 8 34.11 39.89 12.52
N ILE A 9 32.91 39.46 12.16
CA ILE A 9 32.25 38.37 12.86
C ILE A 9 32.85 37.07 12.30
N THR A 10 33.80 36.54 13.04
CA THR A 10 34.32 35.18 12.84
C THR A 10 33.17 34.20 13.18
N VAL A 11 32.55 33.65 12.16
CA VAL A 11 31.60 32.54 12.35
C VAL A 11 32.42 31.33 12.74
N LEU A 12 32.43 31.01 14.04
CA LEU A 12 32.91 29.74 14.56
C LEU A 12 32.06 28.63 13.95
N THR A 13 32.62 27.90 13.01
CA THR A 13 32.06 26.63 12.52
C THR A 13 32.32 25.55 13.56
N PHE A 14 31.48 25.51 14.60
CA PHE A 14 31.34 24.30 15.40
C PHE A 14 30.44 23.34 14.64
N PRO A 15 30.80 22.07 14.57
CA PRO A 15 29.88 21.05 14.06
C PRO A 15 28.63 21.05 14.98
N LEU A 16 27.54 21.58 14.46
CA LEU A 16 26.24 21.54 15.15
C LEU A 16 25.95 20.09 15.48
N THR A 17 26.02 19.76 16.77
CA THR A 17 25.69 18.42 17.22
C THR A 17 24.28 18.07 16.76
N PRO A 18 23.99 16.80 16.42
CA PRO A 18 22.66 16.37 15.97
C PRO A 18 21.53 16.83 16.90
N ILE A 19 21.84 17.04 18.17
CA ILE A 19 20.91 17.58 19.19
C ILE A 19 20.47 19.01 18.86
N ILE A 20 21.36 19.89 18.42
CA ILE A 20 21.04 21.30 18.09
C ILE A 20 20.18 21.37 16.82
N VAL A 21 20.46 20.52 15.83
CA VAL A 21 19.64 20.42 14.61
C VAL A 21 18.22 19.95 14.96
N VAL A 22 18.09 18.99 15.85
CA VAL A 22 16.78 18.51 16.34
C VAL A 22 16.03 19.60 17.10
N ILE A 23 16.71 20.42 17.92
CA ILE A 23 16.08 21.52 18.66
C ILE A 23 15.61 22.64 17.69
N ILE A 24 16.39 22.97 16.68
CA ILE A 24 16.02 23.97 15.66
C ILE A 24 14.82 23.48 14.84
N LEU A 25 14.81 22.21 14.40
CA LEU A 25 13.68 21.61 13.74
C LEU A 25 12.43 21.60 14.62
N PHE A 26 12.58 21.34 15.92
CA PHE A 26 11.47 21.32 16.88
C PHE A 26 10.89 22.72 17.11
N THR A 27 11.72 23.77 17.17
CA THR A 27 11.26 25.18 17.28
C THR A 27 10.57 25.65 16.00
N ILE A 28 11.06 25.27 14.83
CA ILE A 28 10.43 25.58 13.54
C ILE A 28 9.07 24.87 13.43
N ILE A 29 8.98 23.60 13.84
CA ILE A 29 7.73 22.83 13.85
C ILE A 29 6.73 23.42 14.83
N LYS A 30 7.18 23.92 16.02
CA LYS A 30 6.30 24.63 16.96
C LYS A 30 5.83 25.99 16.43
N ALA A 31 6.68 26.75 15.74
CA ALA A 31 6.29 28.00 15.11
C ALA A 31 5.27 27.80 13.98
N LEU A 32 5.40 26.73 13.18
CA LEU A 32 4.43 26.33 12.17
C LEU A 32 3.09 25.88 12.77
N LYS A 33 3.05 25.50 14.04
CA LYS A 33 1.82 25.13 14.78
C LYS A 33 0.86 26.33 14.98
N MET A 34 1.36 27.56 14.90
CA MET A 34 0.56 28.80 15.02
C MET A 34 -0.13 29.21 13.71
N TYR A 35 0.32 28.71 12.57
CA TYR A 35 -0.32 28.91 11.28
C TYR A 35 -1.11 27.65 10.91
N SER A 36 -2.38 27.81 10.57
CA SER A 36 -3.35 26.78 10.19
C SER A 36 -2.74 25.60 9.41
N LEU A 37 -2.19 24.63 10.12
CA LEU A 37 -1.64 23.40 9.56
C LEU A 37 -2.77 22.44 9.18
N SER A 38 -2.65 21.83 8.02
CA SER A 38 -3.58 20.80 7.56
C SER A 38 -3.76 19.70 8.62
N THR A 39 -4.95 19.08 8.66
CA THR A 39 -5.28 17.98 9.58
C THR A 39 -4.20 16.89 9.61
N HIS A 40 -3.56 16.62 8.50
CA HIS A 40 -2.47 15.64 8.35
C HIS A 40 -1.22 15.98 9.19
N LEU A 41 -0.83 17.25 9.25
CA LEU A 41 0.34 17.66 10.05
C LEU A 41 0.03 17.67 11.55
N LYS A 42 -1.23 17.95 11.92
CA LYS A 42 -1.69 17.84 13.31
C LYS A 42 -1.68 16.39 13.80
N GLU A 43 -2.02 15.45 12.95
CA GLU A 43 -1.94 14.01 13.23
C GLU A 43 -0.47 13.55 13.37
N LEU A 44 0.42 13.98 12.49
CA LEU A 44 1.86 13.69 12.59
C LEU A 44 2.48 14.25 13.89
N LEU A 45 2.06 15.44 14.32
CA LEU A 45 2.53 16.03 15.58
C LEU A 45 1.97 15.30 16.81
N ARG A 46 0.72 14.84 16.76
CA ARG A 46 0.15 14.00 17.83
C ARG A 46 0.89 12.67 17.96
N THR A 47 1.22 12.04 16.83
CA THR A 47 1.99 10.79 16.83
C THR A 47 3.41 10.99 17.33
N TRP A 48 4.06 12.12 17.00
CA TRP A 48 5.38 12.48 17.53
C TRP A 48 5.35 12.71 19.05
N ASP A 49 4.33 13.39 19.57
CA ASP A 49 4.15 13.62 21.02
C ASP A 49 3.93 12.30 21.77
N VAL A 50 3.28 11.31 21.15
CA VAL A 50 3.10 9.96 21.71
C VAL A 50 4.42 9.18 21.72
N LEU A 51 5.22 9.28 20.64
CA LEU A 51 6.51 8.58 20.53
C LEU A 51 7.58 9.08 21.49
N ASN A 52 7.58 10.37 21.83
CA ASN A 52 8.56 10.98 22.72
C ASN A 52 8.20 10.91 24.20
N LYS A 53 7.12 10.23 24.59
CA LYS A 53 6.84 9.97 26.00
C LYS A 53 7.85 8.95 26.55
N PRO A 54 8.58 9.26 27.64
CA PRO A 54 9.59 8.38 28.20
C PRO A 54 9.04 7.00 28.64
N GLU A 55 7.73 6.89 28.83
CA GLU A 55 7.03 5.66 29.21
C GLU A 55 6.97 4.61 28.07
N ILE A 56 7.18 5.02 26.80
CA ILE A 56 7.12 4.12 25.64
C ILE A 56 8.44 3.36 25.44
N PHE A 57 9.53 3.84 26.03
CA PHE A 57 10.86 3.20 25.95
C PHE A 57 11.12 2.15 27.05
N SER A 58 10.12 1.77 27.84
CA SER A 58 10.26 0.63 28.75
C SER A 58 10.22 -0.70 27.95
N PRO A 59 11.01 -1.74 28.33
CA PRO A 59 11.18 -2.94 27.52
C PRO A 59 10.02 -3.93 27.60
N GLN A 60 8.79 -3.47 27.48
CA GLN A 60 7.61 -4.33 27.47
C GLN A 60 7.33 -4.80 26.03
N LYS A 61 7.88 -5.94 25.69
CA LYS A 61 7.96 -6.57 24.35
C LYS A 61 6.62 -6.79 23.61
N ARG A 62 5.47 -6.60 24.24
CA ARG A 62 4.14 -6.81 23.63
C ARG A 62 3.52 -5.53 23.05
N GLU A 63 3.72 -4.40 23.68
CA GLU A 63 3.10 -3.13 23.24
C GLU A 63 3.82 -2.54 22.03
N ASN A 64 5.15 -2.71 21.93
CA ASN A 64 5.92 -2.29 20.76
C ASN A 64 5.46 -2.96 19.45
N LYS A 65 4.93 -4.18 19.51
CA LYS A 65 4.44 -4.89 18.32
C LYS A 65 3.14 -4.28 17.79
N ILE A 66 2.29 -3.80 18.67
CA ILE A 66 1.02 -3.13 18.32
C ILE A 66 1.31 -1.73 17.77
N ILE A 67 2.19 -0.98 18.40
CA ILE A 67 2.60 0.37 17.99
C ILE A 67 3.31 0.32 16.65
N ILE A 68 4.28 -0.58 16.44
CA ILE A 68 4.98 -0.76 15.15
C ILE A 68 3.99 -1.21 14.06
N SER A 69 3.02 -2.07 14.39
CA SER A 69 1.96 -2.46 13.45
C SER A 69 1.10 -1.25 13.05
N TYR A 70 0.74 -0.39 14.00
CA TYR A 70 -0.06 0.81 13.76
C TYR A 70 0.70 1.83 12.88
N TYR A 71 2.02 2.03 13.13
CA TYR A 71 2.87 2.91 12.30
C TYR A 71 3.15 2.34 10.93
N LYS A 72 3.32 1.04 10.82
CA LYS A 72 3.46 0.36 9.52
C LYS A 72 2.19 0.49 8.68
N GLU A 73 1.03 0.55 9.30
CA GLU A 73 -0.24 0.82 8.63
C GLU A 73 -0.44 2.29 8.25
N PHE A 74 0.09 3.23 9.03
CA PHE A 74 -0.06 4.68 8.81
C PHE A 74 0.94 5.25 7.79
N LEU A 75 2.19 4.76 7.75
CA LEU A 75 3.25 5.23 6.84
C LEU A 75 3.17 4.64 5.43
N ILE A 76 2.38 3.58 5.24
CA ILE A 76 2.13 3.01 3.92
C ILE A 76 0.80 3.59 3.44
N MET A 77 0.82 4.52 2.50
CA MET A 77 -0.35 4.78 1.67
C MET A 77 -0.80 3.42 1.12
N LYS A 78 -1.89 2.89 1.70
CA LYS A 78 -2.35 1.54 1.41
C LYS A 78 -2.91 1.46 0.00
N TYR A 79 -2.03 1.29 -0.97
CA TYR A 79 -2.47 0.64 -2.20
C TYR A 79 -2.85 -0.80 -1.86
N SER A 80 -4.03 -1.22 -2.29
CA SER A 80 -4.47 -2.59 -2.07
C SER A 80 -3.52 -3.55 -2.82
N THR A 81 -2.85 -4.45 -2.09
CA THR A 81 -2.04 -5.52 -2.69
C THR A 81 -2.89 -6.73 -3.06
N LYS A 82 -4.19 -6.72 -2.77
CA LYS A 82 -5.08 -7.88 -2.95
C LYS A 82 -5.06 -8.43 -4.35
N LEU A 83 -5.04 -7.57 -5.37
CA LEU A 83 -4.99 -8.03 -6.75
C LEU A 83 -3.69 -8.79 -7.03
N SER A 84 -2.53 -8.24 -6.68
CA SER A 84 -1.23 -8.89 -6.89
C SER A 84 -1.11 -10.19 -6.11
N ASP A 85 -1.53 -10.18 -4.85
CA ASP A 85 -1.53 -11.38 -4.00
C ASP A 85 -2.46 -12.46 -4.56
N THR A 86 -3.62 -12.06 -5.09
CA THR A 86 -4.57 -12.99 -5.71
C THR A 86 -4.04 -13.57 -7.02
N VAL A 87 -3.41 -12.76 -7.85
CA VAL A 87 -2.74 -13.24 -9.07
C VAL A 87 -1.66 -14.25 -8.70
N HIS A 88 -0.84 -13.97 -7.67
CA HIS A 88 0.18 -14.91 -7.18
C HIS A 88 -0.46 -16.24 -6.73
N VAL A 89 -1.55 -16.20 -5.95
CA VAL A 89 -2.32 -17.40 -5.56
C VAL A 89 -2.80 -18.18 -6.78
N MET A 90 -3.36 -17.51 -7.79
CA MET A 90 -3.88 -18.14 -9.00
C MET A 90 -2.76 -18.79 -9.84
N VAL A 91 -1.61 -18.11 -9.98
CA VAL A 91 -0.43 -18.66 -10.67
C VAL A 91 0.08 -19.89 -9.94
N LEU A 92 0.22 -19.86 -8.61
CA LEU A 92 0.63 -21.02 -7.81
C LEU A 92 -0.30 -22.21 -8.02
N ILE A 93 -1.62 -21.99 -8.04
CA ILE A 93 -2.61 -23.05 -8.30
C ILE A 93 -2.45 -23.60 -9.72
N ALA A 94 -2.24 -22.73 -10.71
CA ALA A 94 -2.11 -23.15 -12.11
C ALA A 94 -0.88 -24.01 -12.37
N ILE A 95 0.28 -23.66 -11.78
CA ILE A 95 1.56 -24.36 -12.04
C ILE A 95 1.80 -25.57 -11.13
N ASN A 96 1.00 -25.75 -10.05
CA ASN A 96 1.18 -26.84 -9.09
C ASN A 96 -0.05 -27.77 -8.98
N GLN A 97 -0.70 -28.07 -10.10
CA GLN A 97 -1.95 -28.90 -10.11
C GLN A 97 -1.79 -30.28 -9.47
N GLU A 98 -0.60 -30.87 -9.58
CA GLU A 98 -0.28 -32.20 -9.01
C GLU A 98 0.10 -32.15 -7.53
N LYS A 99 0.41 -30.98 -6.98
CA LYS A 99 0.88 -30.84 -5.60
C LYS A 99 -0.24 -30.45 -4.65
N SER A 100 -0.09 -30.87 -3.40
CA SER A 100 -0.95 -30.40 -2.33
C SER A 100 -0.61 -28.94 -1.99
N LEU A 101 -1.59 -28.05 -2.16
CA LEU A 101 -1.48 -26.62 -1.87
C LEU A 101 -2.43 -26.24 -0.74
N SER A 102 -1.93 -26.28 0.48
CA SER A 102 -2.67 -25.77 1.64
C SER A 102 -2.65 -24.24 1.68
N SER A 103 -3.64 -23.63 2.36
CA SER A 103 -3.62 -22.18 2.58
C SER A 103 -2.38 -21.70 3.36
N ALA A 104 -1.76 -22.59 4.13
CA ALA A 104 -0.51 -22.28 4.85
C ALA A 104 0.68 -22.22 3.88
N SER A 105 0.83 -23.21 2.98
CA SER A 105 1.92 -23.21 1.99
C SER A 105 1.79 -22.07 0.98
N ILE A 106 0.57 -21.73 0.57
CA ILE A 106 0.30 -20.57 -0.28
C ILE A 106 0.66 -19.26 0.46
N ALA A 107 0.28 -19.14 1.73
CA ALA A 107 0.55 -17.96 2.54
C ALA A 107 2.06 -17.75 2.78
N GLU A 108 2.83 -18.82 2.89
CA GLU A 108 4.29 -18.77 2.95
C GLU A 108 4.88 -18.18 1.67
N SER A 109 4.45 -18.65 0.51
CA SER A 109 4.89 -18.14 -0.80
C SER A 109 4.51 -16.68 -1.05
N VAL A 110 3.29 -16.27 -0.69
CA VAL A 110 2.79 -14.88 -0.84
C VAL A 110 3.34 -13.95 0.25
N HIS A 111 3.98 -14.52 1.28
CA HIS A 111 4.45 -13.82 2.48
C HIS A 111 3.33 -13.10 3.24
N THR A 112 2.23 -13.83 3.48
CA THR A 112 1.04 -13.32 4.16
C THR A 112 0.52 -14.32 5.21
N ASN A 113 -0.69 -14.13 5.75
CA ASN A 113 -1.26 -15.07 6.69
C ASN A 113 -2.26 -16.03 6.02
N PRO A 114 -2.40 -17.29 6.51
CA PRO A 114 -3.31 -18.28 5.92
C PRO A 114 -4.79 -17.88 5.97
N GLY A 115 -5.18 -17.02 6.92
CA GLY A 115 -6.55 -16.49 7.03
C GLY A 115 -6.88 -15.58 5.85
N PHE A 116 -5.96 -14.72 5.46
CA PHE A 116 -6.11 -13.85 4.31
C PHE A 116 -6.17 -14.66 3.01
N VAL A 117 -5.27 -15.65 2.83
CA VAL A 117 -5.32 -16.56 1.67
C VAL A 117 -6.69 -17.24 1.56
N ARG A 118 -7.24 -17.77 2.67
CA ARG A 118 -8.58 -18.37 2.65
C ARG A 118 -9.67 -17.39 2.22
N GLN A 119 -9.56 -16.11 2.61
CA GLN A 119 -10.51 -15.08 2.18
C GLN A 119 -10.40 -14.82 0.67
N LEU A 120 -9.17 -14.73 0.11
CA LEU A 120 -8.97 -14.59 -1.32
C LEU A 120 -9.53 -15.80 -2.08
N MET A 121 -9.20 -17.00 -1.66
CA MET A 121 -9.70 -18.23 -2.27
C MET A 121 -11.24 -18.34 -2.22
N LEU A 122 -11.87 -17.89 -1.12
CA LEU A 122 -13.33 -17.85 -1.03
C LEU A 122 -13.94 -16.88 -2.07
N LYS A 123 -13.33 -15.72 -2.27
CA LYS A 123 -13.78 -14.75 -3.27
C LYS A 123 -13.61 -15.29 -4.69
N LEU A 124 -12.46 -15.89 -5.00
CA LEU A 124 -12.21 -16.55 -6.28
C LEU A 124 -13.21 -17.68 -6.55
N LYS A 125 -13.52 -18.48 -5.53
CA LYS A 125 -14.52 -19.56 -5.65
C LYS A 125 -15.92 -19.00 -5.92
N LYS A 126 -16.33 -17.92 -5.21
CA LYS A 126 -17.62 -17.24 -5.45
C LYS A 126 -17.70 -16.65 -6.86
N ALA A 127 -16.60 -16.16 -7.40
CA ALA A 127 -16.51 -15.64 -8.76
C ALA A 127 -16.40 -16.73 -9.84
N GLY A 128 -16.37 -18.02 -9.47
CA GLY A 128 -16.27 -19.13 -10.42
C GLY A 128 -14.89 -19.23 -11.10
N LEU A 129 -13.83 -18.68 -10.50
CA LEU A 129 -12.48 -18.69 -11.06
C LEU A 129 -11.64 -19.87 -10.55
N MET A 130 -12.02 -20.45 -9.41
CA MET A 130 -11.39 -21.64 -8.85
C MET A 130 -12.37 -22.59 -8.21
N THR A 131 -11.96 -23.85 -8.07
CA THR A 131 -12.65 -24.88 -7.31
C THR A 131 -11.77 -25.40 -6.18
N SER A 132 -12.39 -25.87 -5.11
CA SER A 132 -11.71 -26.56 -4.01
C SER A 132 -12.71 -27.45 -3.29
N VAL A 133 -12.26 -28.64 -2.88
CA VAL A 133 -13.04 -29.57 -2.07
C VAL A 133 -12.67 -29.36 -0.61
N ALA A 134 -13.67 -29.28 0.26
CA ALA A 134 -13.44 -29.15 1.70
C ALA A 134 -12.65 -30.37 2.22
N GLY A 135 -11.63 -30.10 3.05
CA GLY A 135 -10.74 -31.15 3.57
C GLY A 135 -9.63 -31.61 2.60
N HIS A 136 -9.65 -31.20 1.35
CA HIS A 136 -8.61 -31.52 0.39
C HIS A 136 -7.79 -30.26 0.03
N ALA A 137 -6.48 -30.32 0.26
CA ALA A 137 -5.57 -29.21 -0.06
C ALA A 137 -5.15 -29.23 -1.57
N ARG A 138 -6.12 -29.33 -2.45
CA ARG A 138 -5.93 -29.35 -3.91
C ARG A 138 -6.91 -28.38 -4.59
N PRO A 139 -6.64 -27.06 -4.49
CA PRO A 139 -7.37 -26.07 -5.28
C PRO A 139 -7.01 -26.23 -6.76
N SER A 140 -7.96 -25.96 -7.66
CA SER A 140 -7.75 -25.97 -9.10
C SER A 140 -8.46 -24.78 -9.76
N LEU A 141 -8.02 -24.37 -10.94
CA LEU A 141 -8.74 -23.40 -11.74
C LEU A 141 -10.06 -23.99 -12.23
N SER A 142 -11.11 -23.16 -12.29
CA SER A 142 -12.43 -23.59 -12.80
C SER A 142 -12.50 -23.59 -14.32
N LYS A 143 -11.60 -22.89 -15.00
CA LYS A 143 -11.51 -22.77 -16.45
C LYS A 143 -10.03 -22.61 -16.86
N PRO A 144 -9.68 -22.84 -18.13
CA PRO A 144 -8.31 -22.67 -18.63
C PRO A 144 -7.75 -21.26 -18.32
N ALA A 145 -6.44 -21.17 -18.08
CA ALA A 145 -5.81 -19.91 -17.67
C ALA A 145 -5.87 -18.79 -18.74
N ASP A 146 -5.96 -19.14 -20.00
CA ASP A 146 -6.17 -18.23 -21.14
C ASP A 146 -7.61 -17.65 -21.20
N HIS A 147 -8.56 -18.27 -20.49
CA HIS A 147 -9.93 -17.80 -20.36
C HIS A 147 -10.20 -17.07 -19.03
N ILE A 148 -9.16 -16.82 -18.24
CA ILE A 148 -9.22 -16.01 -17.01
C ILE A 148 -8.49 -14.71 -17.24
N THR A 149 -9.19 -13.59 -17.22
CA THR A 149 -8.58 -12.27 -17.42
C THR A 149 -8.14 -11.64 -16.09
N LEU A 150 -7.20 -10.70 -16.15
CA LEU A 150 -6.83 -9.89 -14.99
C LEU A 150 -8.03 -9.09 -14.45
N LEU A 151 -8.97 -8.70 -15.33
CA LEU A 151 -10.22 -8.06 -14.94
C LEU A 151 -11.12 -8.98 -14.12
N ASP A 152 -11.24 -10.27 -14.51
CA ASP A 152 -12.00 -11.27 -13.75
C ASP A 152 -11.47 -11.37 -12.32
N ILE A 153 -10.14 -11.44 -12.19
CA ILE A 153 -9.46 -11.55 -10.89
C ILE A 153 -9.67 -10.25 -10.09
N TYR A 154 -9.51 -9.08 -10.72
CA TYR A 154 -9.73 -7.78 -10.09
C TYR A 154 -11.15 -7.68 -9.52
N LYS A 155 -12.17 -7.95 -10.33
CA LYS A 155 -13.58 -7.90 -9.91
C LYS A 155 -13.90 -8.91 -8.81
N ALA A 156 -13.29 -10.08 -8.83
CA ALA A 156 -13.46 -11.09 -7.79
C ALA A 156 -13.02 -10.59 -6.41
N VAL A 157 -11.94 -9.82 -6.31
CA VAL A 157 -11.32 -9.46 -5.02
C VAL A 157 -11.60 -8.04 -4.56
N GLU A 158 -11.70 -7.08 -5.48
CA GLU A 158 -12.00 -5.67 -5.16
C GLU A 158 -13.50 -5.35 -5.33
N GLY A 159 -14.23 -6.13 -6.11
CA GLY A 159 -15.63 -5.87 -6.45
C GLY A 159 -15.75 -4.65 -7.36
N ASP A 160 -16.76 -3.82 -7.12
CA ASP A 160 -17.03 -2.59 -7.88
C ASP A 160 -16.27 -1.37 -7.33
N LYS A 161 -15.22 -1.58 -6.54
CA LYS A 161 -14.44 -0.47 -6.00
C LYS A 161 -13.62 0.17 -7.11
N PRO A 162 -13.72 1.50 -7.28
CA PRO A 162 -12.93 2.20 -8.29
C PRO A 162 -11.44 2.21 -7.89
N LEU A 163 -10.55 2.31 -8.90
CA LEU A 163 -9.11 2.49 -8.71
C LEU A 163 -8.78 3.84 -8.09
N LEU A 164 -9.51 4.89 -8.51
CA LEU A 164 -9.35 6.24 -8.04
C LEU A 164 -10.57 6.66 -7.23
N HIS A 165 -10.35 7.28 -6.10
CA HIS A 165 -11.41 7.76 -5.20
C HIS A 165 -11.44 9.27 -5.18
N LEU A 166 -12.65 9.83 -5.21
CA LEU A 166 -12.87 11.24 -4.96
C LEU A 166 -12.76 11.53 -3.45
N ASP A 167 -12.24 12.70 -3.11
CA ASP A 167 -12.28 13.17 -1.73
C ASP A 167 -13.70 13.63 -1.38
N THR A 168 -14.26 13.05 -0.33
CA THR A 168 -15.59 13.40 0.19
C THR A 168 -15.54 14.43 1.33
N HIS A 169 -14.35 14.89 1.73
CA HIS A 169 -14.13 15.80 2.86
C HIS A 169 -13.78 17.23 2.42
N THR A 170 -14.27 17.65 1.25
CA THR A 170 -14.06 19.00 0.75
C THR A 170 -14.90 20.03 1.53
N ASN A 171 -14.36 21.25 1.67
CA ASN A 171 -15.10 22.33 2.34
C ASN A 171 -16.35 22.71 1.53
N PRO A 172 -17.58 22.57 2.08
CA PRO A 172 -18.82 22.87 1.38
C PRO A 172 -19.01 24.37 1.10
N ASP A 173 -18.35 25.25 1.86
CA ASP A 173 -18.45 26.70 1.67
C ASP A 173 -17.45 27.24 0.63
N CYS A 174 -16.60 26.37 0.08
CA CYS A 174 -15.63 26.73 -0.95
C CYS A 174 -16.19 26.35 -2.33
N GLY A 175 -16.43 27.32 -3.19
CA GLY A 175 -16.95 27.08 -4.54
C GLY A 175 -16.05 26.15 -5.38
N VAL A 176 -14.72 26.21 -5.22
CA VAL A 176 -13.80 25.26 -5.84
C VAL A 176 -13.93 23.88 -5.18
N GLY A 177 -14.02 23.82 -3.84
CA GLY A 177 -14.12 22.57 -3.10
C GLY A 177 -15.33 21.74 -3.49
N ILE A 178 -16.49 22.37 -3.71
CA ILE A 178 -17.71 21.69 -4.17
C ILE A 178 -17.55 21.16 -5.60
N ASN A 179 -17.02 21.98 -6.51
CA ASN A 179 -17.07 21.67 -7.94
C ASN A 179 -15.90 20.81 -8.42
N ILE A 180 -14.73 20.83 -7.75
CA ILE A 180 -13.54 20.10 -8.20
C ILE A 180 -13.77 18.59 -8.25
N GLN A 181 -14.47 18.03 -7.27
CA GLN A 181 -14.74 16.59 -7.22
C GLN A 181 -15.68 16.17 -8.36
N LEU A 182 -16.71 16.96 -8.63
CA LEU A 182 -17.61 16.73 -9.77
C LEU A 182 -16.87 16.85 -11.11
N SER A 183 -15.94 17.79 -11.22
CA SER A 183 -15.11 17.97 -12.41
C SER A 183 -14.15 16.80 -12.62
N LEU A 184 -13.63 16.18 -11.55
CA LEU A 184 -12.74 15.02 -11.61
C LEU A 184 -13.49 13.73 -11.92
N GLN A 185 -14.76 13.61 -11.56
CA GLN A 185 -15.56 12.39 -11.70
C GLN A 185 -15.51 11.81 -13.12
N GLY A 186 -15.67 12.69 -14.13
CA GLY A 186 -15.63 12.27 -15.54
C GLY A 186 -14.30 11.66 -15.93
N PHE A 187 -13.21 12.30 -15.58
CA PHE A 187 -11.85 11.83 -15.86
C PHE A 187 -11.54 10.51 -15.12
N TYR A 188 -11.95 10.38 -13.86
CA TYR A 188 -11.76 9.15 -13.10
C TYR A 188 -12.54 7.99 -13.68
N ASN A 189 -13.76 8.21 -14.15
CA ASN A 189 -14.56 7.21 -14.83
C ASN A 189 -13.90 6.74 -16.14
N GLU A 190 -13.34 7.67 -16.92
CA GLU A 190 -12.62 7.35 -18.15
C GLU A 190 -11.35 6.52 -17.88
N ILE A 191 -10.56 6.90 -16.88
CA ILE A 191 -9.37 6.14 -16.42
C ILE A 191 -9.78 4.74 -15.97
N GLN A 192 -10.84 4.62 -15.17
CA GLN A 192 -11.37 3.35 -14.71
C GLN A 192 -11.71 2.44 -15.89
N LYS A 193 -12.49 2.96 -16.86
CA LYS A 193 -12.91 2.22 -18.04
C LYS A 193 -11.70 1.74 -18.85
N THR A 194 -10.76 2.62 -19.13
CA THR A 194 -9.54 2.29 -19.89
C THR A 194 -8.71 1.24 -19.17
N ALA A 195 -8.58 1.34 -17.84
CA ALA A 195 -7.87 0.34 -17.04
C ALA A 195 -8.57 -1.03 -17.08
N GLU A 196 -9.90 -1.06 -16.95
CA GLU A 196 -10.69 -2.29 -17.03
C GLU A 196 -10.60 -2.93 -18.43
N GLU A 197 -10.69 -2.14 -19.50
CA GLU A 197 -10.50 -2.60 -20.87
C GLU A 197 -9.12 -3.24 -21.03
N LYS A 198 -8.08 -2.59 -20.52
CA LYS A 198 -6.72 -3.15 -20.56
C LYS A 198 -6.59 -4.42 -19.74
N MET A 199 -7.12 -4.46 -18.51
CA MET A 199 -7.10 -5.68 -17.69
C MET A 199 -7.84 -6.84 -18.35
N ASN A 200 -8.87 -6.56 -19.14
CA ASN A 200 -9.62 -7.59 -19.88
C ASN A 200 -8.83 -8.22 -21.04
N THR A 201 -7.80 -7.55 -21.54
CA THR A 201 -6.92 -8.10 -22.60
C THR A 201 -5.75 -8.92 -22.05
N ILE A 202 -5.53 -8.93 -20.75
CA ILE A 202 -4.42 -9.65 -20.09
C ILE A 202 -4.98 -10.93 -19.48
N THR A 203 -4.49 -12.08 -19.88
CA THR A 203 -4.91 -13.38 -19.35
C THR A 203 -3.98 -13.85 -18.23
N LEU A 204 -4.47 -14.76 -17.40
CA LEU A 204 -3.64 -15.45 -16.41
C LEU A 204 -2.52 -16.26 -17.12
N GLN A 205 -2.79 -16.79 -18.32
CA GLN A 205 -1.80 -17.50 -19.12
C GLN A 205 -0.64 -16.58 -19.57
N ASP A 206 -0.93 -15.33 -19.94
CA ASP A 206 0.11 -14.35 -20.30
C ASP A 206 1.04 -14.07 -19.13
N ILE A 207 0.47 -14.00 -17.93
CA ILE A 207 1.25 -13.79 -16.69
C ILE A 207 2.11 -15.03 -16.39
N ILE A 208 1.57 -16.24 -16.54
CA ILE A 208 2.30 -17.50 -16.38
C ILE A 208 3.45 -17.59 -17.39
N ASN A 209 3.20 -17.26 -18.67
CA ASN A 209 4.21 -17.27 -19.71
C ASN A 209 5.35 -16.30 -19.39
N THR A 210 5.01 -15.09 -18.93
CA THR A 210 6.00 -14.09 -18.49
C THR A 210 6.80 -14.56 -17.28
N TYR A 211 6.17 -15.27 -16.34
CA TYR A 211 6.86 -15.88 -15.20
C TYR A 211 7.90 -16.90 -15.66
N TYR A 212 7.55 -17.81 -16.58
CA TYR A 212 8.50 -18.81 -17.09
C TYR A 212 9.66 -18.18 -17.88
N GLN A 213 9.40 -17.15 -18.69
CA GLN A 213 10.47 -16.42 -19.39
C GLN A 213 11.48 -15.80 -18.40
N ARG A 214 11.01 -15.24 -17.29
CA ARG A 214 11.90 -14.64 -16.27
C ARG A 214 12.70 -15.68 -15.51
N THR A 215 12.12 -16.83 -15.19
CA THR A 215 12.81 -17.90 -14.46
C THR A 215 13.85 -18.62 -15.34
N SER A 216 13.60 -18.80 -16.65
CA SER A 216 14.62 -19.35 -17.56
C SER A 216 15.83 -18.44 -17.67
N MET A 217 15.63 -17.13 -17.81
CA MET A 217 16.73 -16.15 -17.85
C MET A 217 17.56 -16.09 -16.56
N GLN A 218 16.99 -16.44 -15.40
CA GLN A 218 17.73 -16.49 -14.13
C GLN A 218 18.58 -17.75 -13.98
N ASN A 219 18.22 -18.84 -14.65
CA ASN A 219 18.98 -20.10 -14.60
C ASN A 219 20.17 -20.09 -15.56
N ASP A 220 20.26 -19.12 -16.47
CA ASP A 220 21.34 -18.96 -17.46
C ASP A 220 22.45 -17.97 -16.98
N LEU A 221 22.36 -17.44 -15.74
CA LEU A 221 23.35 -16.56 -15.09
C LEU A 221 24.07 -17.28 -13.94
#